data_8388ce8445231231d300472c4aec644d
#
_entry.id   8388ce8445231231d300472c4aec644d
#
_cell.length_a   1.000
_cell.length_b   1.000
_cell.length_c   1.000
_cell.angle_alpha   90.00
_cell.angle_beta   90.00
_cell.angle_gamma   90.00
#
_symmetry.space_group_name_H-M   'P 1'
#
loop_
_entity.id
_entity.type
_entity.pdbx_description
1 polymer ?
#
loop_
_entity_poly.entity_id
_entity_poly.type
_entity_poly.pdbx_seq_one_letter_code
_entity_poly.pdbx_strand_id
1 'polypeptide(L)'
;RPTPMIANITIVGGTHGNETSGIQLVRNWQQFGVPAAYNGLNIDCYLSNMAAIDANVRFVEEDLNRQFTPALLARQPQCQEARLAHALNQQWGPKGESDIDLLIDIHNTTSAMGATLIILQADEFHTQLARYVKQQMPEANILVEDEKPPAEHAYLCSIGKRGIMIEVGAQPQGVLRADVYDLTERMALAILDFVNAYNSNSVPELPRCDVFRFIENITFPLNEDGERLAMIHPALQDNDFAPVSAGEPVFLSFDGQPQVWQGETIYPHFINEAAYHKLHVAFATATKAQL
;
A
#
# COMPACT_ATOMS: atom_id res chain seq x y z
N ARG A 1 -23.22 3.68 22.70
CA ARG A 1 -23.39 3.11 21.37
C ARG A 1 -22.34 2.02 21.17
N PRO A 2 -22.76 0.79 20.83
CA PRO A 2 -21.78 -0.27 20.62
C PRO A 2 -20.89 0.02 19.43
N THR A 3 -19.59 -0.27 19.58
CA THR A 3 -18.63 -0.19 18.50
C THR A 3 -18.92 -1.29 17.48
N PRO A 4 -18.98 -1.01 16.17
CA PRO A 4 -19.14 -2.03 15.15
C PRO A 4 -18.02 -3.07 15.24
N MET A 5 -18.40 -4.37 15.20
CA MET A 5 -17.43 -5.46 15.27
C MET A 5 -16.73 -5.66 13.92
N ILE A 6 -15.42 -5.86 13.96
CA ILE A 6 -14.63 -6.35 12.83
C ILE A 6 -14.52 -7.86 12.98
N ALA A 7 -15.40 -8.60 12.34
CA ALA A 7 -15.45 -10.06 12.48
C ALA A 7 -14.73 -10.77 11.34
N ASN A 8 -14.92 -10.31 10.10
CA ASN A 8 -14.41 -10.95 8.90
C ASN A 8 -13.24 -10.13 8.33
N ILE A 9 -12.06 -10.74 8.32
CA ILE A 9 -10.83 -10.13 7.80
C ILE A 9 -10.30 -11.01 6.68
N THR A 10 -9.93 -10.39 5.57
CA THR A 10 -9.22 -11.08 4.49
C THR A 10 -7.85 -10.44 4.32
N ILE A 11 -6.81 -11.27 4.37
CA ILE A 11 -5.41 -10.87 4.20
C ILE A 11 -4.95 -11.43 2.86
N VAL A 12 -4.48 -10.55 1.98
CA VAL A 12 -4.18 -10.88 0.59
C VAL A 12 -2.70 -10.66 0.32
N GLY A 13 -2.08 -11.64 -0.32
CA GLY A 13 -0.77 -11.55 -0.91
C GLY A 13 -0.84 -11.82 -2.41
N GLY A 14 0.16 -11.36 -3.15
CA GLY A 14 0.29 -11.69 -4.56
C GLY A 14 -0.63 -10.91 -5.50
N THR A 15 -1.19 -9.81 -5.08
CA THR A 15 -1.86 -8.85 -5.98
C THR A 15 -0.88 -8.38 -7.04
N HIS A 16 0.38 -8.22 -6.65
CA HIS A 16 1.51 -8.19 -7.58
C HIS A 16 2.35 -9.45 -7.34
N GLY A 17 2.56 -10.24 -8.41
CA GLY A 17 3.10 -11.60 -8.28
C GLY A 17 4.58 -11.68 -7.89
N ASN A 18 5.32 -10.58 -7.96
CA ASN A 18 6.74 -10.49 -7.59
C ASN A 18 6.99 -9.69 -6.30
N GLU A 19 5.93 -9.43 -5.53
CA GLU A 19 6.00 -8.80 -4.21
C GLU A 19 5.84 -9.89 -3.15
N THR A 20 6.96 -10.42 -2.70
CA THR A 20 7.03 -11.76 -2.12
C THR A 20 6.75 -11.85 -0.62
N SER A 21 6.90 -10.77 0.16
CA SER A 21 6.73 -10.87 1.61
C SER A 21 5.30 -11.18 2.01
N GLY A 22 4.31 -10.58 1.34
CA GLY A 22 2.90 -10.88 1.55
C GLY A 22 2.51 -12.28 1.07
N ILE A 23 3.08 -12.70 -0.06
CA ILE A 23 2.87 -14.06 -0.58
C ILE A 23 3.33 -15.09 0.47
N GLN A 24 4.53 -14.90 1.01
CA GLN A 24 5.07 -15.84 1.98
C GLN A 24 4.32 -15.81 3.31
N LEU A 25 3.93 -14.64 3.78
CA LEU A 25 3.13 -14.52 5.01
C LEU A 25 1.79 -15.26 4.86
N VAL A 26 1.10 -15.04 3.75
CA VAL A 26 -0.16 -15.72 3.46
C VAL A 26 0.05 -17.23 3.39
N ARG A 27 1.08 -17.72 2.69
CA ARG A 27 1.39 -19.15 2.63
C ARG A 27 1.67 -19.75 4.02
N ASN A 28 2.44 -19.05 4.85
CA ASN A 28 2.74 -19.51 6.19
C ASN A 28 1.48 -19.61 7.04
N TRP A 29 0.61 -18.63 6.97
CA TRP A 29 -0.64 -18.64 7.75
C TRP A 29 -1.67 -19.61 7.20
N GLN A 30 -1.66 -19.90 5.90
CA GLN A 30 -2.46 -21.00 5.34
C GLN A 30 -1.96 -22.37 5.83
N GLN A 31 -0.65 -22.55 5.93
CA GLN A 31 -0.05 -23.83 6.32
C GLN A 31 -0.07 -24.05 7.82
N PHE A 32 0.32 -23.06 8.61
CA PHE A 32 0.54 -23.18 10.06
C PHE A 32 -0.58 -22.57 10.89
N GLY A 33 -1.50 -21.87 10.27
CA GLY A 33 -2.54 -21.11 10.94
C GLY A 33 -2.09 -19.70 11.34
N VAL A 34 -3.06 -18.83 11.53
CA VAL A 34 -2.86 -17.51 12.11
C VAL A 34 -2.55 -17.66 13.59
N PRO A 35 -1.72 -16.82 14.23
CA PRO A 35 -1.43 -16.95 15.66
C PRO A 35 -2.68 -17.05 16.53
N ALA A 36 -2.62 -17.89 17.57
CA ALA A 36 -3.78 -18.23 18.39
C ALA A 36 -4.44 -17.02 19.08
N ALA A 37 -3.71 -15.94 19.30
CA ALA A 37 -4.24 -14.70 19.87
C ALA A 37 -5.41 -14.11 19.06
N TYR A 38 -5.56 -14.49 17.79
CA TYR A 38 -6.57 -13.97 16.87
C TYR A 38 -7.68 -14.98 16.53
N ASN A 39 -7.79 -16.06 17.31
CA ASN A 39 -8.79 -17.11 17.08
C ASN A 39 -10.24 -16.62 17.16
N GLY A 40 -10.48 -15.48 17.81
CA GLY A 40 -11.80 -14.85 17.88
C GLY A 40 -12.21 -14.12 16.58
N LEU A 41 -11.29 -13.99 15.64
CA LEU A 41 -11.52 -13.33 14.35
C LEU A 41 -11.65 -14.38 13.26
N ASN A 42 -12.50 -14.12 12.27
CA ASN A 42 -12.60 -14.95 11.07
C ASN A 42 -11.64 -14.40 10.02
N ILE A 43 -10.45 -14.99 9.94
CA ILE A 43 -9.37 -14.53 9.07
C ILE A 43 -9.19 -15.50 7.92
N ASP A 44 -9.41 -15.00 6.69
CA ASP A 44 -9.05 -15.69 5.46
C ASP A 44 -7.72 -15.13 4.95
N CYS A 45 -6.81 -16.02 4.58
CA CYS A 45 -5.55 -15.68 3.92
C CYS A 45 -5.62 -16.14 2.47
N TYR A 46 -5.37 -15.23 1.52
CA TYR A 46 -5.66 -15.45 0.12
C TYR A 46 -4.54 -14.96 -0.80
N LEU A 47 -4.21 -15.76 -1.81
CA LEU A 47 -3.29 -15.38 -2.89
C LEU A 47 -4.11 -15.00 -4.12
N SER A 48 -4.01 -13.74 -4.55
CA SER A 48 -4.95 -13.20 -5.54
C SER A 48 -4.55 -13.46 -6.98
N ASN A 49 -3.37 -13.02 -7.42
CA ASN A 49 -2.96 -13.17 -8.83
C ASN A 49 -2.00 -14.35 -9.01
N MET A 50 -2.55 -15.57 -8.99
CA MET A 50 -1.74 -16.77 -9.05
C MET A 50 -0.90 -16.87 -10.32
N ALA A 51 -1.43 -16.43 -11.46
CA ALA A 51 -0.67 -16.46 -12.73
C ALA A 51 0.56 -15.55 -12.66
N ALA A 52 0.44 -14.36 -12.05
CA ALA A 52 1.56 -13.46 -11.86
C ALA A 52 2.56 -13.99 -10.83
N ILE A 53 2.08 -14.63 -9.76
CA ILE A 53 2.93 -15.31 -8.77
C ILE A 53 3.76 -16.40 -9.43
N ASP A 54 3.13 -17.26 -10.18
CA ASP A 54 3.79 -18.39 -10.85
C ASP A 54 4.85 -17.91 -11.86
N ALA A 55 4.58 -16.81 -12.54
CA ALA A 55 5.52 -16.21 -13.49
C ALA A 55 6.56 -15.31 -12.84
N ASN A 56 6.42 -15.00 -11.54
CA ASN A 56 7.26 -14.06 -10.82
C ASN A 56 7.34 -12.71 -11.51
N VAL A 57 6.17 -12.17 -11.86
CA VAL A 57 6.01 -10.86 -12.50
C VAL A 57 5.00 -10.02 -11.71
N ARG A 58 5.03 -8.70 -11.92
CA ARG A 58 4.08 -7.79 -11.27
C ARG A 58 2.65 -8.11 -11.68
N PHE A 59 2.42 -8.28 -12.98
CA PHE A 59 1.13 -8.68 -13.56
C PHE A 59 1.39 -9.35 -14.92
N VAL A 60 0.37 -10.04 -15.43
CA VAL A 60 0.48 -10.77 -16.72
C VAL A 60 0.11 -9.84 -17.88
N GLU A 61 -1.04 -9.18 -17.83
CA GLU A 61 -1.51 -8.28 -18.89
C GLU A 61 -1.62 -6.83 -18.40
N GLU A 62 -2.30 -6.60 -17.29
CA GLU A 62 -2.47 -5.28 -16.67
C GLU A 62 -2.45 -5.38 -15.15
N ASP A 63 -2.10 -4.28 -14.49
CA ASP A 63 -2.00 -4.22 -13.03
C ASP A 63 -3.34 -4.54 -12.38
N LEU A 64 -3.40 -5.65 -11.66
CA LEU A 64 -4.61 -6.06 -10.93
C LEU A 64 -5.07 -4.96 -9.96
N ASN A 65 -4.12 -4.29 -9.32
CA ASN A 65 -4.43 -3.27 -8.32
C ASN A 65 -4.87 -1.93 -8.93
N ARG A 66 -5.25 -1.94 -10.19
CA ARG A 66 -5.84 -0.80 -10.91
C ARG A 66 -7.18 -1.15 -11.55
N GLN A 67 -7.75 -2.34 -11.25
CA GLN A 67 -8.93 -2.86 -11.93
C GLN A 67 -10.24 -2.70 -11.16
N PHE A 68 -10.20 -2.12 -9.96
CA PHE A 68 -11.36 -2.13 -9.05
C PHE A 68 -12.14 -0.82 -8.99
N THR A 69 -11.96 0.09 -9.95
CA THR A 69 -12.83 1.27 -10.05
C THR A 69 -14.26 0.83 -10.36
N PRO A 70 -15.29 1.57 -9.90
CA PRO A 70 -16.67 1.27 -10.26
C PRO A 70 -16.89 1.16 -11.77
N ALA A 71 -16.27 2.03 -12.57
CA ALA A 71 -16.37 2.01 -14.02
C ALA A 71 -15.82 0.71 -14.64
N LEU A 72 -14.63 0.26 -14.19
CA LEU A 72 -14.02 -0.97 -14.69
C LEU A 72 -14.80 -2.22 -14.26
N LEU A 73 -15.34 -2.23 -13.04
CA LEU A 73 -16.15 -3.35 -12.56
C LEU A 73 -17.54 -3.43 -13.24
N ALA A 74 -18.03 -2.31 -13.77
CA ALA A 74 -19.34 -2.25 -14.43
C ALA A 74 -19.30 -2.67 -15.91
N ARG A 75 -18.11 -2.64 -16.56
CA ARG A 75 -17.99 -2.96 -17.97
C ARG A 75 -17.44 -4.37 -18.20
N GLN A 76 -17.58 -4.87 -19.43
CA GLN A 76 -17.01 -6.15 -19.84
C GLN A 76 -15.49 -6.17 -19.63
N PRO A 77 -14.92 -7.16 -18.92
CA PRO A 77 -13.47 -7.23 -18.70
C PRO A 77 -12.73 -7.50 -20.01
N GLN A 78 -11.60 -6.80 -20.19
CA GLN A 78 -10.83 -6.83 -21.44
C GLN A 78 -9.47 -7.54 -21.31
N CYS A 79 -9.07 -7.94 -20.12
CA CYS A 79 -7.79 -8.59 -19.88
C CYS A 79 -7.88 -9.59 -18.72
N GLN A 80 -6.81 -10.38 -18.52
CA GLN A 80 -6.78 -11.38 -17.46
C GLN A 80 -7.04 -10.78 -16.08
N GLU A 81 -6.34 -9.70 -15.73
CA GLU A 81 -6.50 -9.07 -14.42
C GLU A 81 -7.88 -8.42 -14.25
N ALA A 82 -8.47 -7.88 -15.31
CA ALA A 82 -9.84 -7.39 -15.26
C ALA A 82 -10.84 -8.53 -15.00
N ARG A 83 -10.65 -9.69 -15.63
CA ARG A 83 -11.47 -10.88 -15.36
C ARG A 83 -11.30 -11.37 -13.92
N LEU A 84 -10.08 -11.39 -13.42
CA LEU A 84 -9.80 -11.74 -12.02
C LEU A 84 -10.45 -10.74 -11.06
N ALA A 85 -10.37 -9.45 -11.35
CA ALA A 85 -11.02 -8.42 -10.53
C ALA A 85 -12.54 -8.61 -10.48
N HIS A 86 -13.18 -8.92 -11.61
CA HIS A 86 -14.61 -9.23 -11.65
C HIS A 86 -14.95 -10.46 -10.80
N ALA A 87 -14.13 -11.52 -10.88
CA ALA A 87 -14.34 -12.72 -10.08
C ALA A 87 -14.21 -12.43 -8.56
N LEU A 88 -13.19 -11.66 -8.16
CA LEU A 88 -12.99 -11.26 -6.77
C LEU A 88 -14.10 -10.34 -6.28
N ASN A 89 -14.57 -9.42 -7.11
CA ASN A 89 -15.69 -8.56 -6.77
C ASN A 89 -16.97 -9.37 -6.56
N GLN A 90 -17.18 -10.42 -7.34
CA GLN A 90 -18.31 -11.32 -7.15
C GLN A 90 -18.17 -12.15 -5.86
N GLN A 91 -16.95 -12.62 -5.57
CA GLN A 91 -16.69 -13.47 -4.40
C GLN A 91 -16.74 -12.70 -3.09
N TRP A 92 -16.18 -11.49 -3.05
CA TRP A 92 -15.98 -10.69 -1.83
C TRP A 92 -16.94 -9.51 -1.71
N GLY A 93 -17.59 -9.14 -2.77
CA GLY A 93 -18.43 -7.97 -2.87
C GLY A 93 -19.88 -8.32 -3.11
N PRO A 94 -20.56 -7.60 -3.99
CA PRO A 94 -19.95 -6.54 -4.82
C PRO A 94 -19.43 -5.37 -3.98
N LYS A 95 -18.50 -4.64 -4.57
CA LYS A 95 -17.92 -3.44 -3.94
C LYS A 95 -19.06 -2.50 -3.46
N GLY A 96 -18.97 -2.09 -2.20
CA GLY A 96 -20.02 -1.33 -1.51
C GLY A 96 -21.00 -2.19 -0.70
N GLU A 97 -20.99 -3.51 -0.89
CA GLU A 97 -21.90 -4.46 -0.22
C GLU A 97 -21.14 -5.70 0.28
N SER A 98 -19.85 -5.56 0.58
CA SER A 98 -19.00 -6.66 1.00
C SER A 98 -19.31 -7.11 2.43
N ASP A 99 -19.15 -8.43 2.68
CA ASP A 99 -19.19 -9.00 4.02
C ASP A 99 -17.81 -8.98 4.70
N ILE A 100 -16.76 -8.59 3.99
CA ILE A 100 -15.42 -8.43 4.56
C ILE A 100 -15.38 -7.10 5.31
N ASP A 101 -15.19 -7.17 6.63
CA ASP A 101 -15.14 -5.98 7.48
C ASP A 101 -13.82 -5.21 7.31
N LEU A 102 -12.72 -5.94 7.09
CA LEU A 102 -11.39 -5.36 6.85
C LEU A 102 -10.63 -6.20 5.83
N LEU A 103 -10.24 -5.60 4.74
CA LEU A 103 -9.42 -6.22 3.71
C LEU A 103 -8.02 -5.61 3.77
N ILE A 104 -7.01 -6.47 4.00
CA ILE A 104 -5.60 -6.08 4.13
C ILE A 104 -4.85 -6.64 2.94
N ASP A 105 -4.35 -5.77 2.08
CA ASP A 105 -3.58 -6.16 0.90
C ASP A 105 -2.10 -5.83 1.13
N ILE A 106 -1.22 -6.83 0.97
CA ILE A 106 0.19 -6.72 1.31
C ILE A 106 1.02 -6.55 0.04
N HIS A 107 1.87 -5.51 0.05
CA HIS A 107 2.71 -5.12 -1.07
C HIS A 107 4.16 -4.92 -0.65
N ASN A 108 5.06 -5.01 -1.63
CA ASN A 108 6.44 -4.55 -1.49
C ASN A 108 6.75 -3.45 -2.48
N THR A 109 7.73 -2.63 -2.13
CA THR A 109 8.26 -1.59 -3.01
C THR A 109 9.78 -1.71 -3.09
N THR A 110 10.35 -1.32 -4.23
CA THR A 110 11.81 -1.20 -4.38
C THR A 110 12.34 0.06 -3.70
N SER A 111 11.43 0.96 -3.29
CA SER A 111 11.77 2.22 -2.64
C SER A 111 12.00 2.04 -1.14
N ALA A 112 12.84 2.89 -0.55
CA ALA A 112 13.23 2.80 0.86
C ALA A 112 12.14 3.35 1.80
N MET A 113 10.92 2.82 1.69
CA MET A 113 9.77 3.27 2.48
C MET A 113 9.69 2.65 3.86
N GLY A 114 10.51 1.63 4.15
CA GLY A 114 10.36 0.88 5.38
C GLY A 114 9.01 0.18 5.45
N ALA A 115 8.47 0.03 6.66
CA ALA A 115 7.12 -0.49 6.85
C ALA A 115 6.13 0.68 6.78
N THR A 116 5.29 0.68 5.76
CA THR A 116 4.29 1.73 5.54
C THR A 116 2.88 1.14 5.59
N LEU A 117 2.01 1.73 6.40
CA LEU A 117 0.59 1.47 6.39
C LEU A 117 -0.09 2.52 5.50
N ILE A 118 -0.83 2.06 4.49
CA ILE A 118 -1.60 2.94 3.61
C ILE A 118 -3.08 2.83 3.97
N ILE A 119 -3.68 3.96 4.35
CA ILE A 119 -5.09 4.07 4.65
C ILE A 119 -5.76 4.98 3.62
N LEU A 120 -7.02 4.70 3.29
CA LEU A 120 -7.76 5.39 2.24
C LEU A 120 -8.70 6.46 2.77
N GLN A 121 -8.78 6.59 4.08
CA GLN A 121 -9.62 7.59 4.75
C GLN A 121 -9.11 7.82 6.17
N ALA A 122 -9.50 8.95 6.74
CA ALA A 122 -9.04 9.39 8.06
C ALA A 122 -10.22 9.55 9.04
N ASP A 123 -11.15 8.60 9.03
CA ASP A 123 -12.24 8.51 10.00
C ASP A 123 -11.74 8.04 11.37
N GLU A 124 -12.62 7.89 12.33
CA GLU A 124 -12.24 7.50 13.69
C GLU A 124 -11.52 6.14 13.72
N PHE A 125 -12.04 5.14 13.00
CA PHE A 125 -11.42 3.81 12.96
C PHE A 125 -9.99 3.86 12.44
N HIS A 126 -9.78 4.51 11.28
CA HIS A 126 -8.46 4.58 10.64
C HIS A 126 -7.49 5.46 11.42
N THR A 127 -7.99 6.51 12.07
CA THR A 127 -7.18 7.36 12.94
C THR A 127 -6.67 6.57 14.15
N GLN A 128 -7.54 5.80 14.79
CA GLN A 128 -7.13 4.93 15.91
C GLN A 128 -6.18 3.85 15.47
N LEU A 129 -6.42 3.23 14.31
CA LEU A 129 -5.52 2.25 13.72
C LEU A 129 -4.12 2.83 13.48
N ALA A 130 -4.05 4.01 12.88
CA ALA A 130 -2.78 4.68 12.61
C ALA A 130 -1.99 4.93 13.89
N ARG A 131 -2.65 5.48 14.91
CA ARG A 131 -2.02 5.73 16.22
C ARG A 131 -1.53 4.45 16.88
N TYR A 132 -2.33 3.40 16.82
CA TYR A 132 -1.98 2.10 17.41
C TYR A 132 -0.77 1.47 16.71
N VAL A 133 -0.76 1.45 15.38
CA VAL A 133 0.37 0.92 14.61
C VAL A 133 1.64 1.72 14.89
N LYS A 134 1.56 3.05 14.94
CA LYS A 134 2.70 3.90 15.29
C LYS A 134 3.22 3.64 16.70
N GLN A 135 2.36 3.30 17.64
CA GLN A 135 2.78 2.95 18.98
C GLN A 135 3.53 1.61 19.01
N GLN A 136 3.02 0.61 18.33
CA GLN A 136 3.63 -0.71 18.26
C GLN A 136 4.91 -0.71 17.43
N MET A 137 4.96 0.11 16.40
CA MET A 137 6.06 0.24 15.44
C MET A 137 6.38 1.72 15.22
N PRO A 138 7.16 2.35 16.13
CA PRO A 138 7.48 3.79 16.00
C PRO A 138 8.18 4.15 14.68
N GLU A 139 8.89 3.20 14.08
CA GLU A 139 9.57 3.35 12.79
C GLU A 139 8.61 3.29 11.58
N ALA A 140 7.38 2.83 11.77
CA ALA A 140 6.40 2.73 10.68
C ALA A 140 5.99 4.11 10.16
N ASN A 141 5.70 4.17 8.87
CA ASN A 141 5.13 5.34 8.23
C ASN A 141 3.64 5.12 7.98
N ILE A 142 2.84 6.17 8.15
CA ILE A 142 1.41 6.14 7.82
C ILE A 142 1.22 7.03 6.59
N LEU A 143 0.75 6.44 5.50
CA LEU A 143 0.44 7.14 4.26
C LEU A 143 -1.07 7.19 4.08
N VAL A 144 -1.63 8.40 3.95
CA VAL A 144 -3.06 8.63 3.78
C VAL A 144 -3.33 8.97 2.32
N GLU A 145 -4.07 8.11 1.63
CA GLU A 145 -4.49 8.32 0.24
C GLU A 145 -5.99 8.58 0.21
N ASP A 146 -6.38 9.72 0.75
CA ASP A 146 -7.78 10.17 0.81
C ASP A 146 -8.10 11.29 -0.19
N GLU A 147 -7.31 11.39 -1.26
CA GLU A 147 -7.53 12.34 -2.35
C GLU A 147 -8.84 12.10 -3.12
N LYS A 148 -9.44 10.93 -2.91
CA LYS A 148 -10.76 10.56 -3.44
C LYS A 148 -11.45 9.65 -2.43
N PRO A 149 -12.81 9.48 -2.53
CA PRO A 149 -13.52 8.55 -1.66
C PRO A 149 -13.02 7.12 -1.82
N PRO A 150 -13.04 6.30 -0.76
CA PRO A 150 -12.58 4.90 -0.85
C PRO A 150 -13.22 4.10 -1.97
N ALA A 151 -14.52 4.32 -2.24
CA ALA A 151 -15.24 3.63 -3.31
C ALA A 151 -14.69 3.92 -4.71
N GLU A 152 -14.01 5.04 -4.93
CA GLU A 152 -13.48 5.43 -6.23
C GLU A 152 -12.05 4.96 -6.47
N HIS A 153 -11.38 4.41 -5.46
CA HIS A 153 -10.05 3.85 -5.61
C HIS A 153 -10.05 2.61 -6.50
N ALA A 154 -8.97 2.45 -7.26
CA ALA A 154 -8.79 1.31 -8.16
C ALA A 154 -8.21 0.08 -7.45
N TYR A 155 -7.95 0.16 -6.16
CA TYR A 155 -7.26 -0.86 -5.37
C TYR A 155 -8.16 -2.05 -5.03
N LEU A 156 -7.58 -3.24 -5.03
CA LEU A 156 -8.25 -4.46 -4.60
C LEU A 156 -8.84 -4.32 -3.19
N CYS A 157 -8.10 -3.70 -2.27
CA CYS A 157 -8.55 -3.56 -0.89
C CYS A 157 -9.85 -2.75 -0.77
N SER A 158 -10.19 -1.93 -1.75
CA SER A 158 -11.41 -1.11 -1.74
C SER A 158 -12.71 -1.92 -1.90
N ILE A 159 -12.64 -3.23 -2.18
CA ILE A 159 -13.82 -4.10 -2.15
C ILE A 159 -14.37 -4.25 -0.73
N GLY A 160 -13.50 -4.38 0.27
CA GLY A 160 -13.90 -4.54 1.67
C GLY A 160 -14.66 -3.33 2.20
N LYS A 161 -15.41 -3.52 3.26
CA LYS A 161 -16.06 -2.39 3.98
C LYS A 161 -15.02 -1.36 4.39
N ARG A 162 -13.85 -1.82 4.82
CA ARG A 162 -12.65 -1.05 5.02
C ARG A 162 -11.50 -1.74 4.32
N GLY A 163 -10.68 -0.98 3.61
CA GLY A 163 -9.52 -1.50 2.89
C GLY A 163 -8.26 -0.76 3.26
N ILE A 164 -7.21 -1.50 3.57
CA ILE A 164 -5.89 -0.96 3.88
C ILE A 164 -4.81 -1.74 3.15
N MET A 165 -3.65 -1.14 3.00
CA MET A 165 -2.50 -1.79 2.39
C MET A 165 -1.28 -1.73 3.32
N ILE A 166 -0.53 -2.82 3.35
CA ILE A 166 0.81 -2.88 3.94
C ILE A 166 1.80 -2.76 2.79
N GLU A 167 2.69 -1.77 2.85
CA GLU A 167 3.68 -1.51 1.80
C GLU A 167 5.06 -1.49 2.43
N VAL A 168 5.91 -2.47 2.12
CA VAL A 168 7.22 -2.61 2.79
C VAL A 168 8.34 -2.67 1.76
N GLY A 169 9.40 -1.90 2.03
CA GLY A 169 10.63 -1.88 1.24
C GLY A 169 11.82 -1.29 2.05
N ALA A 170 12.99 -1.21 1.44
CA ALA A 170 13.24 -1.56 0.02
C ALA A 170 13.47 -3.06 -0.17
N GLN A 171 12.84 -3.64 -1.19
CA GLN A 171 13.07 -5.02 -1.59
C GLN A 171 13.08 -5.11 -3.11
N PRO A 172 14.08 -5.78 -3.71
CA PRO A 172 14.04 -6.06 -5.14
C PRO A 172 12.83 -6.91 -5.50
N GLN A 173 12.27 -6.70 -6.69
CA GLN A 173 11.16 -7.51 -7.20
C GLN A 173 11.58 -8.97 -7.31
N GLY A 174 10.71 -9.88 -6.91
CA GLY A 174 10.95 -11.32 -7.00
C GLY A 174 11.90 -11.90 -5.95
N VAL A 175 12.43 -11.07 -5.05
CA VAL A 175 13.33 -11.47 -3.96
C VAL A 175 12.56 -11.45 -2.64
N LEU A 176 12.93 -12.34 -1.71
CA LEU A 176 12.39 -12.33 -0.36
C LEU A 176 13.53 -12.04 0.62
N ARG A 177 13.49 -10.86 1.25
CA ARG A 177 14.43 -10.46 2.28
C ARG A 177 13.85 -10.77 3.65
N ALA A 178 14.65 -11.34 4.54
CA ALA A 178 14.21 -11.67 5.89
C ALA A 178 13.84 -10.41 6.71
N ASP A 179 14.56 -9.31 6.54
CA ASP A 179 14.27 -8.05 7.22
C ASP A 179 12.94 -7.44 6.77
N VAL A 180 12.65 -7.50 5.48
CA VAL A 180 11.38 -7.03 4.91
C VAL A 180 10.23 -7.93 5.32
N TYR A 181 10.44 -9.24 5.33
CA TYR A 181 9.44 -10.21 5.82
C TYR A 181 9.09 -9.94 7.29
N ASP A 182 10.09 -9.71 8.13
CA ASP A 182 9.88 -9.38 9.55
C ASP A 182 9.01 -8.12 9.72
N LEU A 183 9.32 -7.05 9.01
CA LEU A 183 8.52 -5.82 9.05
C LEU A 183 7.08 -6.06 8.58
N THR A 184 6.90 -6.86 7.54
CA THR A 184 5.57 -7.21 7.01
C THR A 184 4.74 -7.96 8.06
N GLU A 185 5.32 -8.98 8.67
CA GLU A 185 4.65 -9.76 9.71
C GLU A 185 4.33 -8.90 10.93
N ARG A 186 5.28 -8.11 11.41
CA ARG A 186 5.08 -7.22 12.56
C ARG A 186 3.94 -6.24 12.32
N MET A 187 3.84 -5.65 11.14
CA MET A 187 2.75 -4.72 10.82
C MET A 187 1.40 -5.44 10.74
N ALA A 188 1.36 -6.62 10.11
CA ALA A 188 0.13 -7.41 10.08
C ALA A 188 -0.34 -7.77 11.49
N LEU A 189 0.57 -8.19 12.37
CA LEU A 189 0.25 -8.50 13.76
C LEU A 189 -0.20 -7.27 14.54
N ALA A 190 0.42 -6.12 14.34
CA ALA A 190 0.00 -4.86 14.98
C ALA A 190 -1.43 -4.48 14.57
N ILE A 191 -1.78 -4.67 13.30
CA ILE A 191 -3.14 -4.43 12.81
C ILE A 191 -4.13 -5.39 13.47
N LEU A 192 -3.81 -6.68 13.58
CA LEU A 192 -4.69 -7.66 14.21
C LEU A 192 -4.83 -7.42 15.72
N ASP A 193 -3.77 -7.00 16.40
CA ASP A 193 -3.84 -6.59 17.81
C ASP A 193 -4.77 -5.39 17.98
N PHE A 194 -4.69 -4.42 17.07
CA PHE A 194 -5.63 -3.28 17.06
C PHE A 194 -7.06 -3.77 16.92
N VAL A 195 -7.33 -4.67 15.97
CA VAL A 195 -8.69 -5.18 15.74
C VAL A 195 -9.23 -5.89 17.00
N ASN A 196 -8.42 -6.68 17.68
CA ASN A 196 -8.83 -7.30 18.94
C ASN A 196 -9.20 -6.25 19.99
N ALA A 197 -8.37 -5.21 20.15
CA ALA A 197 -8.65 -4.12 21.08
C ALA A 197 -9.90 -3.32 20.69
N TYR A 198 -10.06 -3.06 19.39
CA TYR A 198 -11.22 -2.35 18.86
C TYR A 198 -12.52 -3.11 19.16
N ASN A 199 -12.53 -4.42 18.88
CA ASN A 199 -13.69 -5.27 19.11
C ASN A 199 -14.07 -5.40 20.59
N SER A 200 -13.10 -5.39 21.49
CA SER A 200 -13.32 -5.44 22.93
C SER A 200 -13.49 -4.06 23.57
N ASN A 201 -13.57 -3.01 22.75
CA ASN A 201 -13.67 -1.61 23.18
C ASN A 201 -12.57 -1.22 24.18
N SER A 202 -11.37 -1.71 23.94
CA SER A 202 -10.20 -1.52 24.81
C SER A 202 -9.02 -0.84 24.10
N VAL A 203 -9.29 -0.15 22.98
CA VAL A 203 -8.25 0.66 22.32
C VAL A 203 -7.83 1.75 23.29
N PRO A 204 -6.53 1.84 23.65
CA PRO A 204 -6.08 2.89 24.54
C PRO A 204 -6.20 4.26 23.89
N GLU A 205 -6.34 5.29 24.69
CA GLU A 205 -6.26 6.65 24.20
C GLU A 205 -4.79 6.95 23.91
N LEU A 206 -4.48 7.19 22.64
CA LEU A 206 -3.11 7.40 22.16
C LEU A 206 -2.95 8.84 21.66
N PRO A 207 -1.73 9.38 21.75
CA PRO A 207 -1.48 10.72 21.23
C PRO A 207 -1.61 10.74 19.70
N ARG A 208 -1.86 11.94 19.18
CA ARG A 208 -1.83 12.17 17.73
C ARG A 208 -0.46 11.78 17.19
N CYS A 209 -0.42 11.26 15.98
CA CYS A 209 0.80 10.86 15.32
C CYS A 209 0.98 11.56 13.98
N ASP A 210 2.22 11.68 13.54
CA ASP A 210 2.54 12.20 12.22
C ASP A 210 2.12 11.21 11.15
N VAL A 211 1.51 11.73 10.09
CA VAL A 211 1.14 10.97 8.90
C VAL A 211 1.55 11.76 7.66
N PHE A 212 1.63 11.07 6.53
CA PHE A 212 1.90 11.67 5.23
C PHE A 212 0.64 11.58 4.38
N ARG A 213 0.16 12.71 3.89
CA ARG A 213 -1.05 12.74 3.05
C ARG A 213 -0.64 12.94 1.60
N PHE A 214 -1.00 11.98 0.76
CA PHE A 214 -0.67 11.96 -0.66
C PHE A 214 -1.21 13.19 -1.39
N ILE A 215 -0.39 13.77 -2.28
CA ILE A 215 -0.78 14.89 -3.13
C ILE A 215 -0.87 14.42 -4.58
N GLU A 216 0.27 14.06 -5.20
CA GLU A 216 0.35 13.72 -6.61
C GLU A 216 1.63 12.97 -6.94
N ASN A 217 1.67 12.36 -8.12
CA ASN A 217 2.88 11.76 -8.68
C ASN A 217 3.65 12.79 -9.52
N ILE A 218 4.98 12.74 -9.41
CA ILE A 218 5.89 13.56 -10.22
C ILE A 218 6.56 12.66 -11.24
N THR A 219 6.52 13.04 -12.50
CA THR A 219 7.18 12.31 -13.57
C THR A 219 8.62 12.78 -13.76
N PHE A 220 9.47 11.87 -14.27
CA PHE A 220 10.78 12.28 -14.74
C PHE A 220 10.65 13.32 -15.85
N PRO A 221 11.60 14.28 -15.98
CA PRO A 221 11.63 15.13 -17.15
C PRO A 221 11.90 14.28 -18.40
N LEU A 222 11.10 14.51 -19.43
CA LEU A 222 11.15 13.77 -20.69
C LEU A 222 11.43 14.73 -21.85
N ASN A 223 12.11 14.22 -22.90
CA ASN A 223 12.23 14.93 -24.16
C ASN A 223 10.96 14.73 -25.03
N GLU A 224 10.98 15.28 -26.24
CA GLU A 224 9.85 15.17 -27.16
C GLU A 224 9.54 13.74 -27.60
N ASP A 225 10.54 12.85 -27.56
CA ASP A 225 10.40 11.44 -27.94
C ASP A 225 9.99 10.57 -26.75
N GLY A 226 9.75 11.17 -25.57
CA GLY A 226 9.38 10.45 -24.36
C GLY A 226 10.55 9.77 -23.66
N GLU A 227 11.78 10.16 -23.95
CA GLU A 227 12.97 9.64 -23.29
C GLU A 227 13.32 10.48 -22.06
N ARG A 228 13.80 9.82 -21.01
CA ARG A 228 14.18 10.51 -19.78
C ARG A 228 15.42 11.39 -19.97
N LEU A 229 15.36 12.59 -19.39
CA LEU A 229 16.46 13.56 -19.41
C LEU A 229 17.26 13.57 -18.12
N ALA A 230 16.83 12.85 -17.09
CA ALA A 230 17.46 12.90 -15.79
C ALA A 230 17.23 11.61 -14.99
N MET A 231 18.06 11.45 -13.96
CA MET A 231 17.96 10.42 -12.92
C MET A 231 17.45 11.07 -11.63
N ILE A 232 17.06 10.25 -10.66
CA ILE A 232 16.86 10.74 -9.29
C ILE A 232 18.21 11.25 -8.77
N HIS A 233 18.19 12.44 -8.19
CA HIS A 233 19.41 13.01 -7.60
C HIS A 233 19.85 12.16 -6.40
N PRO A 234 21.17 11.94 -6.20
CA PRO A 234 21.67 11.16 -5.07
C PRO A 234 21.19 11.65 -3.70
N ALA A 235 20.94 12.95 -3.55
CA ALA A 235 20.43 13.51 -2.30
C ALA A 235 18.98 13.10 -2.00
N LEU A 236 18.22 12.72 -3.04
CA LEU A 236 16.83 12.25 -2.88
C LEU A 236 16.74 10.73 -2.81
N GLN A 237 17.59 10.01 -3.54
CA GLN A 237 17.53 8.55 -3.61
C GLN A 237 17.58 7.92 -2.21
N ASP A 238 16.65 7.00 -1.95
CA ASP A 238 16.51 6.26 -0.70
C ASP A 238 16.13 7.09 0.53
N ASN A 239 15.73 8.33 0.34
CA ASN A 239 15.29 9.23 1.42
C ASN A 239 13.76 9.39 1.44
N ASP A 240 13.04 8.29 1.28
CA ASP A 240 11.59 8.28 1.32
C ASP A 240 11.07 8.86 2.65
N PHE A 241 10.05 9.71 2.55
CA PHE A 241 9.43 10.43 3.66
C PHE A 241 10.31 11.50 4.33
N ALA A 242 11.50 11.75 3.84
CA ALA A 242 12.27 12.92 4.28
C ALA A 242 11.77 14.19 3.58
N PRO A 243 11.82 15.36 4.25
CA PRO A 243 11.33 16.59 3.63
C PRO A 243 12.25 17.06 2.51
N VAL A 244 11.65 17.59 1.45
CA VAL A 244 12.32 18.29 0.36
C VAL A 244 11.70 19.66 0.23
N SER A 245 12.51 20.69 0.42
CA SER A 245 12.10 22.10 0.33
C SER A 245 12.56 22.74 -0.97
N ALA A 246 11.99 23.89 -1.29
CA ALA A 246 12.37 24.64 -2.48
C ALA A 246 13.88 24.89 -2.53
N GLY A 247 14.50 24.64 -3.70
CA GLY A 247 15.93 24.79 -3.91
C GLY A 247 16.74 23.53 -3.62
N GLU A 248 16.16 22.49 -3.02
CA GLU A 248 16.83 21.22 -2.82
C GLU A 248 16.77 20.34 -4.07
N PRO A 249 17.84 19.58 -4.39
CA PRO A 249 17.90 18.82 -5.64
C PRO A 249 16.99 17.61 -5.60
N VAL A 250 16.31 17.36 -6.71
CA VAL A 250 15.44 16.19 -6.90
C VAL A 250 15.87 15.34 -8.11
N PHE A 251 16.37 15.96 -9.17
CA PHE A 251 16.88 15.25 -10.36
C PHE A 251 18.32 15.65 -10.66
N LEU A 252 19.03 14.73 -11.27
CA LEU A 252 20.35 14.94 -11.84
C LEU A 252 20.26 14.66 -13.33
N SER A 253 20.39 15.70 -14.15
CA SER A 253 20.37 15.53 -15.60
C SER A 253 21.63 14.84 -16.10
N PHE A 254 21.55 14.23 -17.29
CA PHE A 254 22.68 13.43 -17.81
C PHE A 254 23.89 14.29 -18.20
N ASP A 255 23.72 15.60 -18.30
CA ASP A 255 24.81 16.55 -18.44
C ASP A 255 25.43 16.99 -17.10
N GLY A 256 24.97 16.40 -16.00
CA GLY A 256 25.52 16.66 -14.67
C GLY A 256 24.90 17.83 -13.92
N GLN A 257 23.84 18.42 -14.45
CA GLN A 257 23.19 19.57 -13.80
C GLN A 257 22.09 19.10 -12.83
N PRO A 258 22.09 19.59 -11.58
CA PRO A 258 21.01 19.31 -10.66
C PRO A 258 19.76 20.11 -11.05
N GLN A 259 18.59 19.47 -10.91
CA GLN A 259 17.29 20.13 -11.00
C GLN A 259 16.69 20.16 -9.61
N VAL A 260 16.27 21.33 -9.17
CA VAL A 260 15.83 21.57 -7.79
C VAL A 260 14.30 21.59 -7.72
N TRP A 261 13.77 21.26 -6.54
CA TRP A 261 12.35 21.38 -6.25
C TRP A 261 11.95 22.86 -6.26
N GLN A 262 10.80 23.16 -6.84
CA GLN A 262 10.21 24.48 -6.85
C GLN A 262 8.79 24.38 -6.31
N GLY A 263 8.54 24.93 -5.16
CA GLY A 263 7.24 24.88 -4.51
C GLY A 263 7.36 24.66 -3.01
N GLU A 264 6.25 24.34 -2.39
CA GLU A 264 6.21 24.10 -0.95
C GLU A 264 6.94 22.81 -0.59
N THR A 265 7.33 22.69 0.68
CA THR A 265 7.97 21.47 1.21
C THR A 265 7.06 20.26 1.00
N ILE A 266 7.65 19.21 0.45
CA ILE A 266 6.99 17.92 0.22
C ILE A 266 7.74 16.80 0.93
N TYR A 267 7.05 15.65 1.07
CA TYR A 267 7.61 14.44 1.63
C TYR A 267 7.50 13.35 0.55
N PRO A 268 8.56 13.17 -0.27
CA PRO A 268 8.54 12.20 -1.37
C PRO A 268 8.51 10.76 -0.86
N HIS A 269 7.84 9.90 -1.59
CA HIS A 269 7.83 8.46 -1.35
C HIS A 269 7.65 7.73 -2.67
N PHE A 270 7.74 6.40 -2.68
CA PHE A 270 7.88 5.62 -3.91
C PHE A 270 8.98 6.21 -4.80
N ILE A 271 10.09 6.63 -4.18
CA ILE A 271 11.19 7.25 -4.92
C ILE A 271 11.84 6.18 -5.80
N ASN A 272 11.84 6.43 -7.11
CA ASN A 272 12.47 5.56 -8.10
C ASN A 272 11.97 4.10 -8.04
N GLU A 273 10.66 3.92 -7.83
CA GLU A 273 10.05 2.59 -7.78
C GLU A 273 10.14 1.92 -9.14
N ALA A 274 10.73 0.74 -9.20
CA ALA A 274 10.95 -0.01 -10.43
C ALA A 274 9.65 -0.32 -11.18
N ALA A 275 8.56 -0.56 -10.45
CA ALA A 275 7.26 -0.88 -11.04
C ALA A 275 6.65 0.29 -11.83
N TYR A 276 7.09 1.51 -11.56
CA TYR A 276 6.59 2.72 -12.22
C TYR A 276 7.45 3.16 -13.40
N HIS A 277 8.42 2.33 -13.79
CA HIS A 277 9.36 2.68 -14.86
C HIS A 277 8.65 3.07 -16.16
N LYS A 278 7.69 2.26 -16.62
CA LYS A 278 6.97 2.52 -17.87
C LYS A 278 6.03 3.72 -17.79
N LEU A 279 5.62 4.11 -16.59
CA LEU A 279 4.79 5.28 -16.36
C LEU A 279 5.61 6.56 -16.23
N HIS A 280 6.94 6.45 -16.20
CA HIS A 280 7.86 7.55 -15.97
C HIS A 280 7.63 8.30 -14.65
N VAL A 281 7.00 7.67 -13.67
CA VAL A 281 6.83 8.27 -12.34
C VAL A 281 8.16 8.19 -11.60
N ALA A 282 8.63 9.34 -11.14
CA ALA A 282 9.88 9.48 -10.40
C ALA A 282 9.67 9.27 -8.91
N PHE A 283 8.63 9.86 -8.35
CA PHE A 283 8.22 9.74 -6.96
C PHE A 283 6.81 10.28 -6.78
N ALA A 284 6.18 9.89 -5.68
CA ALA A 284 4.94 10.50 -5.21
C ALA A 284 5.27 11.58 -4.18
N THR A 285 4.39 12.55 -4.03
CA THR A 285 4.54 13.63 -3.05
C THR A 285 3.47 13.54 -1.98
N ALA A 286 3.79 14.05 -0.79
CA ALA A 286 2.88 14.12 0.33
C ALA A 286 3.12 15.40 1.14
N THR A 287 2.09 15.84 1.85
CA THR A 287 2.25 16.77 2.96
C THR A 287 2.34 16.02 4.27
N LYS A 288 2.96 16.61 5.28
CA LYS A 288 2.96 16.06 6.64
C LYS A 288 1.76 16.60 7.40
N ALA A 289 1.02 15.70 8.03
CA ALA A 289 -0.16 16.01 8.79
C ALA A 289 -0.17 15.21 10.09
N GLN A 290 -1.18 15.40 10.92
CA GLN A 290 -1.37 14.63 12.15
C GLN A 290 -2.77 14.04 12.22
N LEU A 291 -2.83 12.81 12.67
CA LEU A 291 -4.08 12.14 13.01
C LEU A 291 -4.17 11.87 14.51
#